data_9cb63df6304a38647de2a7cbf9383dd0
#
_entry.id   9cb63df6304a38647de2a7cbf9383dd0
#
_cell.length_a   1.000
_cell.length_b   1.000
_cell.length_c   1.000
_cell.angle_alpha   90.00
_cell.angle_beta   90.00
_cell.angle_gamma   90.00
#
_symmetry.space_group_name_H-M   'P 1'
#
loop_
_entity.id
_entity.type
_entity.pdbx_description
1 polymer ?
#
loop_
_entity_poly.entity_id
_entity_poly.type
_entity_poly.pdbx_seq_one_letter_code
_entity_poly.pdbx_strand_id
1 'polypeptide(L)'
;MKKVYISGAIAHYDMAERKATFAAAARKLSEEGYFPVNPFDNGLPQPGDWREHMRVDIGMLVECDCIYMLKDWWLSKGAKLELDVASSCGLEVMFEEGER
;
A
#
# COMPACT_ATOMS: atom_id res chain seq x y z
N MET A 1 7.58 15.77 6.81
CA MET A 1 6.33 14.99 6.79
C MET A 1 6.66 13.51 6.53
N LYS A 2 6.06 12.63 7.28
CA LYS A 2 6.34 11.20 7.14
C LYS A 2 5.73 10.63 5.86
N LYS A 3 6.49 9.77 5.19
CA LYS A 3 6.02 9.08 4.00
C LYS A 3 5.35 7.78 4.41
N VAL A 4 4.14 7.56 3.92
CA VAL A 4 3.32 6.41 4.30
C VAL A 4 2.95 5.62 3.05
N TYR A 5 3.40 4.38 2.98
CA TYR A 5 3.08 3.48 1.87
C TYR A 5 1.72 2.82 2.11
N ILE A 6 0.86 2.83 1.11
CA ILE A 6 -0.48 2.25 1.22
C ILE A 6 -0.44 0.81 0.72
N SER A 7 -0.89 -0.14 1.55
CA SER A 7 -0.84 -1.56 1.22
C SER A 7 -2.23 -2.19 1.37
N GLY A 8 -2.62 -2.99 0.39
CA GLY A 8 -3.91 -3.66 0.42
C GLY A 8 -4.07 -4.57 -0.78
N ALA A 9 -5.24 -5.21 -0.89
CA ALA A 9 -5.50 -6.15 -1.97
C ALA A 9 -5.71 -5.44 -3.29
N ILE A 10 -5.05 -5.92 -4.34
CA ILE A 10 -5.20 -5.38 -5.69
C ILE A 10 -5.52 -6.51 -6.67
N ALA A 11 -4.69 -7.54 -6.72
CA ALA A 11 -4.85 -8.63 -7.68
C ALA A 11 -6.16 -9.37 -7.45
N HIS A 12 -6.83 -9.75 -8.55
CA HIS A 12 -8.08 -10.53 -8.53
C HIS A 12 -9.31 -9.75 -8.07
N TYR A 13 -9.20 -8.42 -7.99
CA TYR A 13 -10.32 -7.56 -7.63
C TYR A 13 -10.58 -6.56 -8.75
N ASP A 14 -11.74 -5.92 -8.73
CA ASP A 14 -12.07 -4.91 -9.73
C ASP A 14 -11.06 -3.77 -9.66
N MET A 15 -10.38 -3.52 -10.76
CA MET A 15 -9.27 -2.56 -10.77
C MET A 15 -9.76 -1.14 -10.52
N ALA A 16 -10.90 -0.75 -11.10
CA ALA A 16 -11.43 0.60 -10.90
C ALA A 16 -11.80 0.83 -9.42
N GLU A 17 -12.38 -0.19 -8.81
CA GLU A 17 -12.78 -0.11 -7.40
C GLU A 17 -11.52 -0.02 -6.51
N ARG A 18 -10.49 -0.80 -6.84
CA ARG A 18 -9.25 -0.77 -6.06
C ARG A 18 -8.55 0.58 -6.18
N LYS A 19 -8.50 1.13 -7.40
CA LYS A 19 -7.90 2.46 -7.59
C LYS A 19 -8.62 3.51 -6.76
N ALA A 20 -9.96 3.44 -6.71
CA ALA A 20 -10.74 4.40 -5.93
C ALA A 20 -10.46 4.25 -4.44
N THR A 21 -10.36 3.01 -3.96
CA THR A 21 -10.08 2.73 -2.56
C THR A 21 -8.71 3.27 -2.15
N PHE A 22 -7.70 3.01 -2.98
CA PHE A 22 -6.35 3.49 -2.67
C PHE A 22 -6.27 5.02 -2.76
N ALA A 23 -6.98 5.62 -3.73
CA ALA A 23 -7.00 7.08 -3.85
C ALA A 23 -7.66 7.72 -2.63
N ALA A 24 -8.73 7.11 -2.11
CA ALA A 24 -9.41 7.62 -0.93
C ALA A 24 -8.49 7.57 0.29
N ALA A 25 -7.75 6.47 0.43
CA ALA A 25 -6.78 6.33 1.53
C ALA A 25 -5.68 7.39 1.41
N ALA A 26 -5.19 7.62 0.20
CA ALA A 26 -4.14 8.61 -0.02
C ALA A 26 -4.64 10.01 0.36
N ARG A 27 -5.88 10.33 0.00
CA ARG A 27 -6.46 11.63 0.33
C ARG A 27 -6.60 11.79 1.84
N LYS A 28 -7.08 10.74 2.52
CA LYS A 28 -7.22 10.77 3.98
C LYS A 28 -5.87 10.99 4.66
N LEU A 29 -4.85 10.25 4.23
CA LEU A 29 -3.51 10.40 4.82
C LEU A 29 -2.96 11.80 4.57
N SER A 30 -3.17 12.34 3.37
CA SER A 30 -2.70 13.67 3.04
C SER A 30 -3.37 14.71 3.93
N GLU A 31 -4.68 14.56 4.19
CA GLU A 31 -5.42 15.47 5.06
C GLU A 31 -4.93 15.39 6.50
N GLU A 32 -4.36 14.27 6.89
CA GLU A 32 -3.83 14.07 8.24
C GLU A 32 -2.37 14.49 8.37
N GLY A 33 -1.80 15.04 7.31
CA GLY A 33 -0.45 15.59 7.38
C GLY A 33 0.66 14.63 6.94
N TYR A 34 0.29 13.50 6.35
CA TYR A 34 1.28 12.54 5.85
C TYR A 34 1.50 12.73 4.36
N PHE A 35 2.61 12.17 3.87
CA PHE A 35 2.88 12.12 2.44
C PHE A 35 2.56 10.71 1.95
N PRO A 36 1.43 10.49 1.27
CA PRO A 36 1.02 9.15 0.87
C PRO A 36 1.82 8.67 -0.34
N VAL A 37 2.19 7.38 -0.30
CA VAL A 37 2.85 6.72 -1.43
C VAL A 37 1.90 5.62 -1.89
N ASN A 38 1.34 5.80 -3.07
CA ASN A 38 0.29 4.94 -3.62
C ASN A 38 0.90 4.00 -4.66
N PRO A 39 0.83 2.67 -4.45
CA PRO A 39 1.45 1.75 -5.41
C PRO A 39 0.83 1.81 -6.81
N PHE A 40 -0.37 2.36 -6.96
CA PHE A 40 -0.92 2.56 -8.30
C PHE A 40 -0.12 3.59 -9.09
N ASP A 41 0.73 4.36 -8.42
CA ASP A 41 1.62 5.33 -9.06
C ASP A 41 3.03 4.78 -9.27
N ASN A 42 3.17 3.47 -9.35
CA ASN A 42 4.50 2.85 -9.46
C ASN A 42 5.09 2.87 -10.88
N GLY A 43 4.35 3.42 -11.84
CA GLY A 43 4.86 3.57 -13.20
C GLY A 43 4.65 2.36 -14.09
N LEU A 44 4.06 1.30 -13.58
CA LEU A 44 3.83 0.08 -14.36
C LEU A 44 2.38 -0.02 -14.80
N PRO A 45 2.10 -0.70 -15.93
CA PRO A 45 0.72 -0.87 -16.38
C PRO A 45 -0.08 -1.77 -15.44
N GLN A 46 -1.38 -1.50 -15.35
CA GLN A 46 -2.31 -2.26 -14.54
C GLN A 46 -3.39 -2.85 -15.42
N PRO A 47 -3.67 -4.14 -15.32
CA PRO A 47 -2.91 -5.11 -14.54
C PRO A 47 -1.59 -5.45 -15.20
N GLY A 48 -0.71 -6.13 -14.49
CA GLY A 48 0.59 -6.47 -15.03
C GLY A 48 1.14 -7.68 -14.31
N ASP A 49 2.42 -7.92 -14.52
CA ASP A 49 3.08 -9.05 -13.91
C ASP A 49 3.25 -8.78 -12.40
N TRP A 50 2.72 -9.71 -11.59
CA TRP A 50 2.70 -9.54 -10.15
C TRP A 50 4.11 -9.37 -9.56
N ARG A 51 5.06 -10.18 -10.05
CA ARG A 51 6.42 -10.12 -9.52
C ARG A 51 7.07 -8.79 -9.83
N GLU A 52 6.82 -8.26 -11.02
CA GLU A 52 7.39 -6.97 -11.42
C GLU A 52 6.81 -5.85 -10.56
N HIS A 53 5.49 -5.89 -10.33
CA HIS A 53 4.86 -4.91 -9.44
C HIS A 53 5.44 -4.99 -8.04
N MET A 54 5.61 -6.22 -7.51
CA MET A 54 6.15 -6.36 -6.16
C MET A 54 7.59 -5.85 -6.07
N ARG A 55 8.38 -6.06 -7.12
CA ARG A 55 9.75 -5.57 -7.11
C ARG A 55 9.80 -4.05 -6.98
N VAL A 56 8.97 -3.36 -7.74
CA VAL A 56 8.93 -1.89 -7.70
C VAL A 56 8.28 -1.42 -6.40
N ASP A 57 7.18 -2.04 -6.01
CA ASP A 57 6.42 -1.63 -4.83
C ASP A 57 7.24 -1.77 -3.55
N ILE A 58 7.98 -2.87 -3.41
CA ILE A 58 8.81 -3.07 -2.23
C ILE A 58 9.92 -2.02 -2.19
N GLY A 59 10.46 -1.66 -3.35
CA GLY A 59 11.45 -0.59 -3.42
C GLY A 59 10.88 0.73 -2.92
N MET A 60 9.64 1.05 -3.32
CA MET A 60 8.97 2.26 -2.84
C MET A 60 8.70 2.19 -1.34
N LEU A 61 8.27 1.02 -0.88
CA LEU A 61 7.93 0.80 0.53
C LEU A 61 9.12 1.05 1.45
N VAL A 62 10.28 0.50 1.11
CA VAL A 62 11.42 0.60 2.03
C VAL A 62 11.98 2.01 2.12
N GLU A 63 11.55 2.91 1.24
CA GLU A 63 11.92 4.32 1.32
C GLU A 63 10.94 5.12 2.17
N CYS A 64 9.88 4.49 2.65
CA CYS A 64 8.88 5.16 3.46
C CYS A 64 9.18 5.02 4.95
N ASP A 65 8.49 5.83 5.74
CA ASP A 65 8.61 5.79 7.20
C ASP A 65 7.56 4.88 7.83
N CYS A 66 6.43 4.73 7.15
CA CYS A 66 5.27 4.00 7.67
C CYS A 66 4.63 3.17 6.59
N ILE A 67 3.89 2.14 7.00
CA ILE A 67 3.02 1.39 6.10
C ILE A 67 1.59 1.49 6.64
N TYR A 68 0.63 1.76 5.75
CA TYR A 68 -0.78 1.88 6.10
C TYR A 68 -1.52 0.70 5.48
N MET A 69 -2.01 -0.22 6.34
CA MET A 69 -2.66 -1.44 5.89
C MET A 69 -4.15 -1.20 5.73
N LEU A 70 -4.66 -1.36 4.50
CA LEU A 70 -6.09 -1.27 4.23
C LEU A 70 -6.81 -2.44 4.88
N LYS A 71 -8.14 -2.31 5.11
CA LYS A 71 -8.93 -3.31 5.83
C LYS A 71 -8.79 -4.72 5.31
N ASP A 72 -8.61 -4.88 4.00
CA ASP A 72 -8.59 -6.17 3.35
C ASP A 72 -7.19 -6.74 3.14
N TRP A 73 -6.20 -6.16 3.80
CA TRP A 73 -4.80 -6.51 3.55
C TRP A 73 -4.54 -8.02 3.74
N TRP A 74 -5.20 -8.63 4.70
CA TRP A 74 -4.92 -10.03 5.03
C TRP A 74 -5.40 -11.00 3.95
N LEU A 75 -6.20 -10.54 3.01
CA LEU A 75 -6.63 -11.34 1.86
C LEU A 75 -5.62 -11.31 0.72
N SER A 76 -4.59 -10.50 0.85
CA SER A 76 -3.63 -10.26 -0.23
C SER A 76 -2.26 -10.81 0.10
N LYS A 77 -1.78 -11.70 -0.74
CA LYS A 77 -0.42 -12.23 -0.63
C LYS A 77 0.61 -11.12 -0.68
N GLY A 78 0.42 -10.16 -1.58
CA GLY A 78 1.35 -9.04 -1.72
C GLY A 78 1.35 -8.14 -0.51
N ALA A 79 0.16 -7.82 0.02
CA ALA A 79 0.08 -6.95 1.19
C ALA A 79 0.70 -7.62 2.42
N LYS A 80 0.52 -8.93 2.56
CA LYS A 80 1.15 -9.65 3.68
C LYS A 80 2.67 -9.62 3.58
N LEU A 81 3.20 -9.76 2.37
CA LEU A 81 4.63 -9.67 2.16
C LEU A 81 5.13 -8.26 2.46
N GLU A 82 4.39 -7.25 2.03
CA GLU A 82 4.77 -5.86 2.30
C GLU A 82 4.78 -5.56 3.79
N LEU A 83 3.79 -6.08 4.52
CA LEU A 83 3.77 -5.90 5.96
C LEU A 83 4.98 -6.55 6.63
N ASP A 84 5.36 -7.74 6.18
CA ASP A 84 6.51 -8.45 6.71
C ASP A 84 7.80 -7.64 6.45
N VAL A 85 7.96 -7.14 5.24
CA VAL A 85 9.13 -6.32 4.90
C VAL A 85 9.15 -5.05 5.75
N ALA A 86 8.00 -4.37 5.87
CA ALA A 86 7.92 -3.13 6.64
C ALA A 86 8.29 -3.38 8.10
N SER A 87 7.73 -4.43 8.69
CA SER A 87 8.03 -4.78 10.08
C SER A 87 9.51 -5.10 10.27
N SER A 88 10.07 -5.88 9.34
CA SER A 88 11.48 -6.28 9.43
C SER A 88 12.41 -5.09 9.28
N CYS A 89 12.00 -4.10 8.51
CA CYS A 89 12.82 -2.90 8.28
C CYS A 89 12.56 -1.81 9.31
N GLY A 90 11.69 -2.05 10.28
CA GLY A 90 11.45 -1.09 11.35
C GLY A 90 10.53 0.05 11.02
N LEU A 91 9.72 -0.07 9.96
CA LEU A 91 8.74 0.95 9.65
C LEU A 91 7.60 0.91 10.67
N GLU A 92 7.00 2.07 10.89
CA GLU A 92 5.82 2.16 11.74
C GLU A 92 4.63 1.54 10.99
N VAL A 93 3.83 0.70 11.67
CA VAL A 93 2.69 0.03 11.06
C VAL A 93 1.41 0.70 11.52
N MET A 94 0.59 1.11 10.54
CA MET A 94 -0.71 1.73 10.78
C MET A 94 -1.77 0.87 10.13
N PHE A 95 -2.93 0.77 10.76
CA PHE A 95 -4.04 0.00 10.21
C PHE A 95 -5.23 0.91 9.95
N GLU A 96 -5.94 0.62 8.87
CA GLU A 96 -7.14 1.36 8.56
C GLU A 96 -8.16 1.19 9.66
N GLU A 97 -8.81 2.27 10.04
CA GLU A 97 -9.78 2.27 11.11
C GLU A 97 -10.89 1.28 10.83
N GLY A 98 -11.32 0.54 11.86
CA GLY A 98 -12.33 -0.47 11.71
C GLY A 98 -11.76 -1.85 11.43
N GLU A 99 -10.47 -1.96 11.28
CA GLU A 99 -9.77 -3.20 11.01
C GLU A 99 -9.61 -4.00 12.28
N ARG A 100 -9.92 -5.31 12.25
CA ARG A 100 -9.91 -6.13 13.41
C ARG A 100 -8.68 -6.37 13.97
#